data_f4d09a23b25bf5208ec45a04b3adba88
#
_entry.id   f4d09a23b25bf5208ec45a04b3adba88
#
_cell.length_a   1.000
_cell.length_b   1.000
_cell.length_c   1.000
_cell.angle_alpha   90.00
_cell.angle_beta   90.00
_cell.angle_gamma   90.00
#
_symmetry.space_group_name_H-M   'P 1'
#
loop_
_entity.id
_entity.type
_entity.pdbx_description
1 polymer ?
#
loop_
_entity_poly.entity_id
_entity_poly.type
_entity_poly.pdbx_seq_one_letter_code
_entity_poly.pdbx_strand_id
1 'polypeptide(L)'
;VKEVIRDSGLVMEEYPDEMYLDKSPEYWSGWALAYYQWYRGRTFSRIYRAVSMTEIRNMYEVYHEMDLAHFVERLDELWNQHYPETNLKRIRDLAGLSQRELAKLSGVSVRQIQLFEQRQRDINQTRAIDVLRLSRALGCKNEDLLEL
;
A
#
# COMPACT_ATOMS: atom_id res chain seq x y z
N VAL A 1 30.00 7.03 4.68
CA VAL A 1 29.04 8.13 4.48
C VAL A 1 29.65 9.45 4.95
N LYS A 2 30.16 9.57 6.18
CA LYS A 2 30.80 10.81 6.71
C LYS A 2 31.98 11.28 5.88
N GLU A 3 32.80 10.38 5.34
CA GLU A 3 33.94 10.71 4.47
C GLU A 3 33.50 11.28 3.12
N VAL A 4 32.48 10.68 2.51
CA VAL A 4 31.93 11.14 1.22
C VAL A 4 31.33 12.54 1.32
N ILE A 5 30.67 12.86 2.44
CA ILE A 5 30.08 14.18 2.67
C ILE A 5 31.19 15.23 2.85
N ARG A 6 32.26 14.90 3.60
CA ARG A 6 33.42 15.80 3.77
C ARG A 6 34.09 16.12 2.46
N ASP A 7 34.25 15.15 1.57
CA ASP A 7 34.90 15.31 0.25
C ASP A 7 34.03 16.06 -0.76
N SER A 8 32.69 16.10 -0.54
CA SER A 8 31.76 16.85 -1.40
C SER A 8 31.69 18.35 -1.11
N GLY A 9 32.37 18.83 -0.07
CA GLY A 9 32.34 20.25 0.34
C GLY A 9 31.02 20.69 0.96
N LEU A 10 30.12 19.76 1.26
CA LEU A 10 28.87 20.06 1.98
C LEU A 10 29.20 20.34 3.45
N VAL A 11 28.84 21.54 3.91
CA VAL A 11 28.88 21.87 5.35
C VAL A 11 27.77 21.10 6.02
N MET A 12 28.14 20.07 6.78
CA MET A 12 27.20 19.47 7.71
C MET A 12 27.02 20.43 8.89
N GLU A 13 25.80 20.92 9.09
CA GLU A 13 25.45 21.47 10.40
C GLU A 13 25.71 20.38 11.44
N GLU A 14 26.44 20.75 12.51
CA GLU A 14 26.62 19.82 13.65
C GLU A 14 25.24 19.49 14.18
N TYR A 15 24.78 18.27 13.89
CA TYR A 15 23.62 17.71 14.59
C TYR A 15 24.03 17.56 16.05
N PRO A 16 23.22 18.02 17.00
CA PRO A 16 23.49 17.79 18.42
C PRO A 16 23.69 16.29 18.66
N ASP A 17 24.65 15.94 19.48
CA ASP A 17 25.05 14.54 19.79
C ASP A 17 23.88 13.68 20.34
N GLU A 18 22.83 14.31 20.80
CA GLU A 18 21.56 13.68 21.14
C GLU A 18 20.59 13.89 19.99
N MET A 19 20.37 12.85 19.18
CA MET A 19 19.29 12.78 18.22
C MET A 19 17.98 12.81 19.04
N TYR A 20 17.41 13.98 19.24
CA TYR A 20 16.09 14.15 19.84
C TYR A 20 15.08 13.48 18.91
N LEU A 21 14.66 12.26 19.24
CA LEU A 21 13.52 11.65 18.58
C LEU A 21 12.30 12.49 18.94
N ASP A 22 11.86 13.28 17.98
CA ASP A 22 10.58 13.97 18.08
C ASP A 22 9.47 12.92 18.24
N LYS A 23 8.84 12.88 19.42
CA LYS A 23 7.73 11.99 19.73
C LYS A 23 6.38 12.65 19.53
N SER A 24 6.36 13.77 18.80
CA SER A 24 5.11 14.49 18.53
C SER A 24 4.12 13.64 17.74
N PRO A 25 2.82 13.90 17.87
CA PRO A 25 1.79 13.27 17.05
C PRO A 25 2.05 13.47 15.55
N GLU A 26 2.62 14.60 15.15
CA GLU A 26 2.95 14.96 13.78
C GLU A 26 4.06 14.06 13.22
N TYR A 27 5.15 13.89 13.96
CA TYR A 27 6.26 13.03 13.59
C TYR A 27 5.79 11.56 13.46
N TRP A 28 5.08 11.08 14.50
CA TRP A 28 4.55 9.72 14.51
C TRP A 28 3.63 9.48 13.31
N SER A 29 2.73 10.41 13.02
CA SER A 29 1.79 10.30 11.89
C SER A 29 2.49 10.19 10.55
N GLY A 30 3.52 11.00 10.34
CA GLY A 30 4.34 10.95 9.13
C GLY A 30 5.09 9.62 8.98
N TRP A 31 5.70 9.16 10.07
CA TRP A 31 6.44 7.91 10.09
C TRP A 31 5.52 6.69 9.91
N ALA A 32 4.42 6.60 10.64
CA ALA A 32 3.46 5.51 10.56
C ALA A 32 2.82 5.42 9.18
N LEU A 33 2.50 6.57 8.57
CA LEU A 33 1.97 6.63 7.21
C LEU A 33 3.00 6.19 6.16
N ALA A 34 4.26 6.60 6.31
CA ALA A 34 5.34 6.16 5.42
C ALA A 34 5.57 4.65 5.52
N TYR A 35 5.49 4.11 6.74
CA TYR A 35 5.53 2.67 6.95
C TYR A 35 4.38 1.96 6.25
N TYR A 36 3.14 2.42 6.42
CA TYR A 36 1.97 1.86 5.77
C TYR A 36 2.08 1.89 4.23
N GLN A 37 2.52 3.02 3.69
CA GLN A 37 2.76 3.19 2.25
C GLN A 37 3.75 2.15 1.73
N TRP A 38 4.89 2.02 2.40
CA TRP A 38 5.92 1.06 2.04
C TRP A 38 5.42 -0.39 2.18
N TYR A 39 4.75 -0.69 3.29
CA TYR A 39 4.29 -2.05 3.61
C TYR A 39 3.23 -2.56 2.63
N ARG A 40 2.29 -1.70 2.22
CA ARG A 40 1.22 -2.04 1.27
C ARG A 40 1.53 -1.71 -0.18
N GLY A 41 2.60 -0.98 -0.47
CA GLY A 41 2.93 -0.53 -1.83
C GLY A 41 1.93 0.46 -2.43
N ARG A 42 1.11 1.12 -1.59
CA ARG A 42 0.06 2.06 -2.01
C ARG A 42 0.63 3.46 -2.19
N THR A 43 0.10 4.24 -3.13
CA THR A 43 0.52 5.63 -3.31
C THR A 43 -0.10 6.54 -2.24
N PHE A 44 0.65 7.56 -1.80
CA PHE A 44 0.14 8.55 -0.83
C PHE A 44 -1.14 9.22 -1.32
N SER A 45 -1.24 9.52 -2.62
CA SER A 45 -2.42 10.17 -3.20
C SER A 45 -3.69 9.35 -3.02
N ARG A 46 -3.60 8.03 -3.10
CA ARG A 46 -4.75 7.15 -2.87
C ARG A 46 -5.03 6.95 -1.39
N ILE A 47 -3.99 6.87 -0.56
CA ILE A 47 -4.15 6.77 0.90
C ILE A 47 -4.90 8.01 1.41
N TYR A 48 -4.50 9.23 0.99
CA TYR A 48 -5.13 10.48 1.42
C TYR A 48 -6.58 10.66 0.94
N ARG A 49 -7.01 9.93 -0.07
CA ARG A 49 -8.43 9.87 -0.43
C ARG A 49 -9.24 9.01 0.51
N ALA A 50 -8.62 7.96 1.06
CA ALA A 50 -9.28 7.03 1.98
C ALA A 50 -9.27 7.52 3.43
N VAL A 51 -8.25 8.28 3.83
CA VAL A 51 -8.08 8.77 5.20
C VAL A 51 -7.35 10.12 5.19
N SER A 52 -7.87 11.10 5.92
CA SER A 52 -7.24 12.43 6.02
C SER A 52 -6.06 12.43 6.99
N MET A 53 -5.13 13.39 6.83
CA MET A 53 -4.02 13.58 7.79
C MET A 53 -4.52 13.88 9.21
N THR A 54 -5.64 14.57 9.34
CA THR A 54 -6.26 14.87 10.65
C THR A 54 -6.71 13.57 11.34
N GLU A 55 -7.32 12.65 10.59
CA GLU A 55 -7.71 11.35 11.13
C GLU A 55 -6.50 10.52 11.54
N ILE A 56 -5.45 10.49 10.72
CA ILE A 56 -4.19 9.79 11.05
C ILE A 56 -3.56 10.38 12.31
N ARG A 57 -3.51 11.71 12.42
CA ARG A 57 -2.99 12.40 13.63
C ARG A 57 -3.79 12.06 14.88
N ASN A 58 -5.12 11.99 14.77
CA ASN A 58 -5.99 11.61 15.89
C ASN A 58 -5.83 10.15 16.33
N MET A 59 -5.29 9.29 15.46
CA MET A 59 -4.96 7.91 15.81
C MET A 59 -3.76 7.82 16.76
N TYR A 60 -2.93 8.86 16.88
CA TYR A 60 -1.77 8.88 17.77
C TYR A 60 -2.13 8.44 19.19
N GLU A 61 -3.17 9.02 19.78
CA GLU A 61 -3.58 8.76 21.17
C GLU A 61 -3.82 7.26 21.45
N VAL A 62 -4.21 6.50 20.44
CA VAL A 62 -4.53 5.07 20.57
C VAL A 62 -3.39 4.18 20.11
N TYR A 63 -2.72 4.53 19.02
CA TYR A 63 -1.83 3.61 18.31
C TYR A 63 -0.34 3.85 18.54
N HIS A 64 0.08 4.98 19.14
CA HIS A 64 1.51 5.30 19.29
C HIS A 64 2.29 4.35 20.21
N GLU A 65 1.60 3.71 21.15
CA GLU A 65 2.17 2.70 22.06
C GLU A 65 1.86 1.26 21.64
N MET A 66 1.02 1.07 20.62
CA MET A 66 0.64 -0.25 20.13
C MET A 66 1.62 -0.78 19.08
N ASP A 67 1.54 -2.09 18.81
CA ASP A 67 2.18 -2.68 17.64
C ASP A 67 1.62 -2.03 16.36
N LEU A 68 2.51 -1.71 15.45
CA LEU A 68 2.17 -1.11 14.16
C LEU A 68 1.16 -1.92 13.35
N ALA A 69 1.08 -3.22 13.60
CA ALA A 69 0.08 -4.09 12.97
C ALA A 69 -1.34 -3.56 13.17
N HIS A 70 -1.68 -3.08 14.37
CA HIS A 70 -3.02 -2.53 14.66
C HIS A 70 -3.31 -1.25 13.88
N PHE A 71 -2.30 -0.39 13.70
CA PHE A 71 -2.43 0.79 12.85
C PHE A 71 -2.63 0.40 11.38
N VAL A 72 -1.87 -0.59 10.89
CA VAL A 72 -2.02 -1.11 9.52
C VAL A 72 -3.42 -1.69 9.32
N GLU A 73 -3.92 -2.51 10.24
CA GLU A 73 -5.26 -3.07 10.18
C GLU A 73 -6.33 -1.97 10.12
N ARG A 74 -6.18 -0.93 10.95
CA ARG A 74 -7.11 0.21 10.94
C ARG A 74 -7.11 0.96 9.62
N LEU A 75 -5.94 1.21 9.04
CA LEU A 75 -5.86 1.84 7.72
C LEU A 75 -6.38 0.95 6.60
N ASP A 76 -6.21 -0.36 6.69
CA ASP A 76 -6.80 -1.32 5.74
C ASP A 76 -8.33 -1.32 5.81
N GLU A 77 -8.93 -1.19 7.00
CA GLU A 77 -10.38 -1.03 7.15
C GLU A 77 -10.88 0.23 6.43
N LEU A 78 -10.25 1.39 6.68
CA LEU A 78 -10.61 2.65 6.04
C LEU A 78 -10.41 2.59 4.52
N TRP A 79 -9.33 1.97 4.07
CA TRP A 79 -9.09 1.72 2.65
C TRP A 79 -10.22 0.87 2.05
N ASN A 80 -10.60 -0.23 2.69
CA ASN A 80 -11.65 -1.13 2.20
C ASN A 80 -13.04 -0.48 2.19
N GLN A 81 -13.30 0.44 3.12
CA GLN A 81 -14.52 1.24 3.14
C GLN A 81 -14.57 2.24 1.97
N HIS A 82 -13.43 2.88 1.67
CA HIS A 82 -13.33 3.85 0.59
C HIS A 82 -13.26 3.19 -0.80
N TYR A 83 -12.56 2.05 -0.90
CA TYR A 83 -12.41 1.26 -2.11
C TYR A 83 -13.05 -0.14 -1.91
N PRO A 84 -14.38 -0.27 -1.99
CA PRO A 84 -15.07 -1.54 -1.67
C PRO A 84 -14.74 -2.66 -2.64
N GLU A 85 -14.37 -2.32 -3.87
CA GLU A 85 -13.98 -3.29 -4.90
C GLU A 85 -12.51 -3.17 -5.26
N THR A 86 -11.87 -4.34 -5.50
CA THR A 86 -10.51 -4.37 -6.04
C THR A 86 -10.50 -3.96 -7.51
N ASN A 87 -9.37 -3.43 -7.97
CA ASN A 87 -9.19 -3.12 -9.40
C ASN A 87 -9.39 -4.37 -10.28
N LEU A 88 -8.86 -5.51 -9.84
CA LEU A 88 -9.04 -6.78 -10.55
C LEU A 88 -10.52 -7.13 -10.72
N LYS A 89 -11.32 -7.09 -9.65
CA LYS A 89 -12.75 -7.39 -9.72
C LYS A 89 -13.47 -6.44 -10.66
N ARG A 90 -13.24 -5.13 -10.49
CA ARG A 90 -13.87 -4.08 -11.33
C ARG A 90 -13.57 -4.28 -12.82
N ILE A 91 -12.30 -4.56 -13.18
CA ILE A 91 -11.90 -4.73 -14.60
C ILE A 91 -12.46 -6.05 -15.14
N ARG A 92 -12.47 -7.12 -14.34
CA ARG A 92 -13.08 -8.39 -14.74
C ARG A 92 -14.59 -8.24 -15.01
N ASP A 93 -15.30 -7.55 -14.12
CA ASP A 93 -16.75 -7.31 -14.25
C ASP A 93 -17.06 -6.43 -15.48
N LEU A 94 -16.23 -5.41 -15.74
CA LEU A 94 -16.33 -4.60 -16.97
C LEU A 94 -16.09 -5.41 -18.24
N ALA A 95 -15.20 -6.42 -18.18
CA ALA A 95 -14.95 -7.36 -19.29
C ALA A 95 -16.07 -8.42 -19.43
N GLY A 96 -17.06 -8.43 -18.54
CA GLY A 96 -18.15 -9.41 -18.56
C GLY A 96 -17.73 -10.84 -18.24
N LEU A 97 -16.58 -11.04 -17.60
CA LEU A 97 -16.02 -12.35 -17.30
C LEU A 97 -16.36 -12.82 -15.89
N SER A 98 -16.77 -14.07 -15.75
CA SER A 98 -16.78 -14.75 -14.45
C SER A 98 -15.35 -15.05 -13.96
N GLN A 99 -15.18 -15.30 -12.67
CA GLN A 99 -13.89 -15.73 -12.12
C GLN A 99 -13.37 -17.02 -12.77
N ARG A 100 -14.27 -17.95 -13.14
CA ARG A 100 -13.90 -19.20 -13.84
C ARG A 100 -13.41 -18.96 -15.25
N GLU A 101 -14.05 -18.05 -15.98
CA GLU A 101 -13.64 -17.69 -17.35
C GLU A 101 -12.29 -16.97 -17.33
N LEU A 102 -12.11 -16.01 -16.40
CA LEU A 102 -10.81 -15.34 -16.22
C LEU A 102 -9.71 -16.35 -15.87
N ALA A 103 -9.98 -17.32 -14.98
CA ALA A 103 -9.03 -18.36 -14.65
C ALA A 103 -8.63 -19.22 -15.87
N LYS A 104 -9.60 -19.57 -16.70
CA LYS A 104 -9.36 -20.34 -17.93
C LYS A 104 -8.53 -19.55 -18.93
N LEU A 105 -8.79 -18.25 -19.10
CA LEU A 105 -8.08 -17.38 -20.05
C LEU A 105 -6.66 -17.04 -19.57
N SER A 106 -6.51 -16.76 -18.28
CA SER A 106 -5.23 -16.32 -17.72
C SER A 106 -4.31 -17.48 -17.30
N GLY A 107 -4.86 -18.67 -17.03
CA GLY A 107 -4.13 -19.76 -16.40
C GLY A 107 -3.82 -19.54 -14.91
N VAL A 108 -4.39 -18.50 -14.30
CA VAL A 108 -4.35 -18.28 -12.84
C VAL A 108 -5.54 -19.00 -12.21
N SER A 109 -5.31 -19.71 -11.11
CA SER A 109 -6.38 -20.53 -10.52
C SER A 109 -7.56 -19.67 -10.02
N VAL A 110 -8.78 -20.20 -10.10
CA VAL A 110 -9.99 -19.56 -9.58
C VAL A 110 -9.79 -19.14 -8.10
N ARG A 111 -9.15 -20.02 -7.32
CA ARG A 111 -8.89 -19.76 -5.90
C ARG A 111 -7.99 -18.53 -5.68
N GLN A 112 -6.95 -18.37 -6.52
CA GLN A 112 -6.09 -17.19 -6.44
C GLN A 112 -6.85 -15.90 -6.81
N ILE A 113 -7.66 -15.94 -7.87
CA ILE A 113 -8.49 -14.81 -8.27
C ILE A 113 -9.44 -14.41 -7.13
N GLN A 114 -10.10 -15.39 -6.49
CA GLN A 114 -10.97 -15.14 -5.34
C GLN A 114 -10.23 -14.47 -4.19
N LEU A 115 -9.04 -14.98 -3.84
CA LEU A 115 -8.22 -14.41 -2.75
C LEU A 115 -7.81 -12.96 -3.04
N PHE A 116 -7.47 -12.63 -4.29
CA PHE A 116 -7.17 -11.26 -4.70
C PHE A 116 -8.39 -10.35 -4.62
N GLU A 117 -9.52 -10.78 -5.17
CA GLU A 117 -10.76 -9.99 -5.17
C GLU A 117 -11.34 -9.77 -3.76
N GLN A 118 -11.09 -10.71 -2.85
CA GLN A 118 -11.49 -10.61 -1.44
C GLN A 118 -10.43 -9.93 -0.54
N ARG A 119 -9.31 -9.45 -1.13
CA ARG A 119 -8.15 -8.88 -0.40
C ARG A 119 -7.57 -9.80 0.69
N GLN A 120 -7.84 -11.10 0.62
CA GLN A 120 -7.21 -12.10 1.47
C GLN A 120 -5.76 -12.39 1.04
N ARG A 121 -5.42 -11.99 -0.18
CA ARG A 121 -4.07 -12.00 -0.72
C ARG A 121 -3.82 -10.69 -1.45
N ASP A 122 -2.71 -10.04 -1.13
CA ASP A 122 -2.32 -8.78 -1.76
C ASP A 122 -1.81 -9.03 -3.19
N ILE A 123 -2.49 -8.45 -4.18
CA ILE A 123 -2.08 -8.54 -5.59
C ILE A 123 -0.77 -7.79 -5.85
N ASN A 124 -0.47 -6.74 -5.09
CA ASN A 124 0.77 -5.97 -5.23
C ASN A 124 2.02 -6.79 -4.87
N GLN A 125 1.84 -7.80 -4.00
CA GLN A 125 2.92 -8.67 -3.53
C GLN A 125 2.92 -10.05 -4.18
N THR A 126 2.12 -10.25 -5.23
CA THR A 126 2.09 -11.51 -5.94
C THR A 126 3.19 -11.61 -6.99
N ARG A 127 3.38 -12.79 -7.58
CA ARG A 127 4.37 -12.97 -8.64
C ARG A 127 4.00 -12.14 -9.87
N ALA A 128 4.96 -11.41 -10.42
CA ALA A 128 4.78 -10.58 -11.62
C ALA A 128 4.16 -11.37 -12.80
N ILE A 129 4.46 -12.66 -12.92
CA ILE A 129 3.91 -13.51 -13.96
C ILE A 129 2.40 -13.72 -13.83
N ASP A 130 1.85 -13.74 -12.61
CA ASP A 130 0.42 -13.91 -12.40
C ASP A 130 -0.31 -12.59 -12.76
N VAL A 131 0.25 -11.44 -12.42
CA VAL A 131 -0.27 -10.12 -12.83
C VAL A 131 -0.25 -9.98 -14.34
N LEU A 132 0.85 -10.37 -15.00
CA LEU A 132 0.99 -10.32 -16.45
C LEU A 132 -0.04 -11.24 -17.17
N ARG A 133 -0.32 -12.41 -16.64
CA ARG A 133 -1.32 -13.33 -17.18
C ARG A 133 -2.74 -12.77 -17.06
N LEU A 134 -3.06 -12.21 -15.91
CA LEU A 134 -4.35 -11.56 -15.66
C LEU A 134 -4.56 -10.35 -16.56
N SER A 135 -3.58 -9.46 -16.65
CA SER A 135 -3.67 -8.24 -17.48
C SER A 135 -3.83 -8.58 -18.97
N ARG A 136 -3.11 -9.58 -19.47
CA ARG A 136 -3.25 -10.05 -20.87
C ARG A 136 -4.64 -10.63 -21.13
N ALA A 137 -5.17 -11.43 -20.20
CA ALA A 137 -6.50 -12.01 -20.34
C ALA A 137 -7.61 -10.95 -20.29
N LEU A 138 -7.39 -9.86 -19.59
CA LEU A 138 -8.33 -8.74 -19.44
C LEU A 138 -8.10 -7.61 -20.46
N GLY A 139 -7.02 -7.65 -21.24
CA GLY A 139 -6.69 -6.61 -22.21
C GLY A 139 -6.33 -5.26 -21.59
N CYS A 140 -5.79 -5.24 -20.37
CA CYS A 140 -5.40 -4.04 -19.63
C CYS A 140 -3.90 -4.02 -19.32
N LYS A 141 -3.40 -2.92 -18.73
CA LYS A 141 -2.02 -2.83 -18.26
C LYS A 141 -1.87 -3.52 -16.90
N ASN A 142 -0.64 -3.93 -16.57
CA ASN A 142 -0.35 -4.53 -15.26
C ASN A 142 -0.71 -3.60 -14.11
N GLU A 143 -0.38 -2.30 -14.28
CA GLU A 143 -0.62 -1.24 -13.29
C GLU A 143 -2.11 -1.04 -12.99
N ASP A 144 -2.98 -1.32 -13.98
CA ASP A 144 -4.43 -1.18 -13.82
C ASP A 144 -5.02 -2.19 -12.82
N LEU A 145 -4.34 -3.33 -12.62
CA LEU A 145 -4.75 -4.38 -11.68
C LEU A 145 -4.23 -4.16 -10.26
N LEU A 146 -3.15 -3.40 -10.12
CA LEU A 146 -2.51 -3.19 -8.83
C LEU A 146 -3.30 -2.20 -7.95
N GLU A 147 -3.26 -2.42 -6.66
CA GLU A 147 -3.90 -1.58 -5.64
C GLU A 147 -2.95 -0.46 -5.13
N LEU A 148 -2.29 0.26 -6.08
CA LEU A 148 -1.25 1.27 -5.81
C LEU A 148 -1.82 2.60 -5.33
#